data_71ca780bb0d74a5cbc96143274b645ed
#
_entry.id   71ca780bb0d74a5cbc96143274b645ed
#
_cell.length_a   1.000
_cell.length_b   1.000
_cell.length_c   1.000
_cell.angle_alpha   90.00
_cell.angle_beta   90.00
_cell.angle_gamma   90.00
#
_symmetry.space_group_name_H-M   'P 1'
#
loop_
_entity.id
_entity.type
_entity.pdbx_description
1 polymer ?
#
loop_
_entity_poly.entity_id
_entity_poly.type
_entity_poly.pdbx_seq_one_letter_code
_entity_poly.pdbx_strand_id
1 'polypeptide(L)'
;MYNNSMKERILTGDRPTGKLHLGHYVGSLKNRVNLQKEYDQFIIIADIQALTDNFKTPEKISQNILEVAMDYLSCGIDPALSTIFIQSQVPQIAELTIIFANLVTVSRLSRNPTVKEEIRGRNFGESVPLGFFMYPISQAADILSVNAGLVPVGKDQIPHIEQAREIARSFNTIYGKVFNEPKALVGDVPSLVGTDGGAKMSKSLGNCIYLSDSADEVRKKVFGMYTDPKRIHPKDPGTVSGNPVFIYHDIFNSNKAEVEDLKERYKTGRVGDVEVKEKLALAINEFLNPIRERRSRYEKNPSLVREILVEGTRRTRKEAKEIMNAVREAMKIRY
;
A
#
# COMPACT_ATOMS: atom_id res chain seq x y z
N MET A 1 5.95 26.69 27.53
CA MET A 1 5.82 27.03 26.10
C MET A 1 5.86 25.70 25.32
N TYR A 2 4.73 25.18 24.92
CA TYR A 2 4.68 24.01 24.04
C TYR A 2 5.16 24.47 22.67
N ASN A 3 6.31 23.94 22.27
CA ASN A 3 6.87 24.15 20.93
C ASN A 3 5.93 23.40 19.95
N ASN A 4 4.98 24.13 19.37
CA ASN A 4 4.04 23.61 18.38
C ASN A 4 4.77 23.54 17.02
N SER A 5 5.84 22.73 16.96
CA SER A 5 6.45 22.42 15.68
C SER A 5 5.40 21.64 14.88
N MET A 6 4.93 22.20 13.77
CA MET A 6 4.03 21.48 12.88
C MET A 6 4.67 20.14 12.53
N LYS A 7 3.93 19.03 12.72
CA LYS A 7 4.40 17.70 12.36
C LYS A 7 4.79 17.67 10.89
N GLU A 8 5.87 17.01 10.57
CA GLU A 8 6.26 16.79 9.19
C GLU A 8 5.18 16.00 8.45
N ARG A 9 4.88 16.38 7.22
CA ARG A 9 3.80 15.79 6.43
C ARG A 9 4.29 14.61 5.64
N ILE A 10 3.52 13.51 5.72
CA ILE A 10 3.75 12.30 4.94
C ILE A 10 2.55 11.96 4.07
N LEU A 11 2.81 11.37 2.89
CA LEU A 11 1.79 10.79 2.03
C LEU A 11 2.07 9.31 1.80
N THR A 12 1.02 8.51 1.89
CA THR A 12 1.01 7.09 1.51
C THR A 12 -0.36 6.73 0.96
N GLY A 13 -0.52 5.52 0.40
CA GLY A 13 -1.84 5.10 -0.07
C GLY A 13 -1.80 3.83 -0.89
N ASP A 14 -2.96 3.42 -1.39
CA ASP A 14 -3.14 2.26 -2.24
C ASP A 14 -4.13 2.54 -3.38
N ARG A 15 -3.97 1.78 -4.47
CA ARG A 15 -4.97 1.74 -5.53
C ARG A 15 -6.14 0.84 -5.10
N PRO A 16 -7.41 1.26 -5.24
CA PRO A 16 -8.57 0.48 -4.85
C PRO A 16 -8.87 -0.64 -5.86
N THR A 17 -7.98 -1.61 -5.96
CA THR A 17 -8.09 -2.77 -6.88
C THR A 17 -8.66 -4.01 -6.20
N GLY A 18 -9.30 -3.86 -5.04
CA GLY A 18 -9.91 -4.93 -4.23
C GLY A 18 -9.49 -4.83 -2.76
N LYS A 19 -10.06 -5.70 -1.95
CA LYS A 19 -9.76 -5.84 -0.51
C LYS A 19 -8.25 -5.97 -0.25
N LEU A 20 -7.80 -5.52 0.92
CA LEU A 20 -6.41 -5.64 1.33
C LEU A 20 -6.14 -7.01 1.97
N HIS A 21 -4.90 -7.47 1.88
CA HIS A 21 -4.47 -8.78 2.36
C HIS A 21 -3.29 -8.67 3.34
N LEU A 22 -2.90 -9.76 3.98
CA LEU A 22 -1.79 -9.80 4.94
C LEU A 22 -0.49 -9.18 4.42
N GLY A 23 -0.21 -9.33 3.11
CA GLY A 23 0.93 -8.68 2.48
C GLY A 23 0.88 -7.15 2.52
N HIS A 24 -0.31 -6.53 2.38
CA HIS A 24 -0.46 -5.08 2.58
C HIS A 24 -0.28 -4.69 4.04
N TYR A 25 -0.77 -5.53 4.97
CA TYR A 25 -0.60 -5.26 6.40
C TYR A 25 0.88 -5.23 6.78
N VAL A 26 1.61 -6.29 6.48
CA VAL A 26 3.05 -6.41 6.78
C VAL A 26 3.84 -5.37 6.00
N GLY A 27 3.50 -5.19 4.71
CA GLY A 27 4.22 -4.34 3.78
C GLY A 27 4.01 -2.84 3.98
N SER A 28 2.95 -2.41 4.65
CA SER A 28 2.64 -0.98 4.69
C SER A 28 1.74 -0.58 5.87
N LEU A 29 0.58 -1.24 6.08
CA LEU A 29 -0.43 -0.75 7.02
C LEU A 29 0.07 -0.69 8.46
N LYS A 30 0.83 -1.70 8.91
CA LYS A 30 1.44 -1.72 10.25
C LYS A 30 2.30 -0.46 10.49
N ASN A 31 3.08 -0.07 9.49
CA ASN A 31 3.91 1.12 9.56
C ASN A 31 3.06 2.40 9.58
N ARG A 32 2.02 2.49 8.74
CA ARG A 32 1.09 3.64 8.72
C ARG A 32 0.42 3.86 10.07
N VAL A 33 -0.02 2.78 10.75
CA VAL A 33 -0.61 2.84 12.10
C VAL A 33 0.39 3.39 13.12
N ASN A 34 1.67 3.09 12.99
CA ASN A 34 2.69 3.63 13.87
C ASN A 34 2.98 5.11 13.59
N LEU A 35 3.14 5.47 12.31
CA LEU A 35 3.52 6.82 11.87
C LEU A 35 2.44 7.88 12.13
N GLN A 36 1.16 7.52 12.21
CA GLN A 36 0.07 8.48 12.41
C GLN A 36 0.18 9.33 13.69
N LYS A 37 0.92 8.84 14.69
CA LYS A 37 1.14 9.57 15.95
C LYS A 37 2.25 10.62 15.83
N GLU A 38 3.21 10.38 14.93
CA GLU A 38 4.43 11.18 14.80
C GLU A 38 4.32 12.24 13.71
N TYR A 39 3.58 11.91 12.63
CA TYR A 39 3.49 12.71 11.40
C TYR A 39 2.08 13.26 11.16
N ASP A 40 1.98 14.33 10.36
CA ASP A 40 0.73 14.75 9.71
C ASP A 40 0.49 13.86 8.48
N GLN A 41 -0.26 12.78 8.70
CA GLN A 41 -0.39 11.68 7.74
C GLN A 41 -1.58 11.87 6.80
N PHE A 42 -1.30 11.90 5.51
CA PHE A 42 -2.27 11.80 4.43
C PHE A 42 -2.24 10.41 3.81
N ILE A 43 -3.42 9.82 3.60
CA ILE A 43 -3.57 8.49 3.00
C ILE A 43 -4.49 8.61 1.80
N ILE A 44 -3.92 8.44 0.61
CA ILE A 44 -4.64 8.53 -0.65
C ILE A 44 -5.25 7.16 -1.02
N ILE A 45 -6.51 7.17 -1.44
CA ILE A 45 -7.12 6.08 -2.20
C ILE A 45 -7.05 6.50 -3.67
N ALA A 46 -6.08 5.92 -4.39
CA ALA A 46 -5.67 6.37 -5.72
C ALA A 46 -6.55 5.73 -6.82
N ASP A 47 -7.80 6.17 -6.92
CA ASP A 47 -8.80 5.62 -7.84
C ASP A 47 -8.53 5.98 -9.31
N ILE A 48 -8.08 7.21 -9.63
CA ILE A 48 -7.66 7.58 -11.00
C ILE A 48 -6.45 6.74 -11.41
N GLN A 49 -5.47 6.56 -10.52
CA GLN A 49 -4.32 5.74 -10.84
C GLN A 49 -4.70 4.27 -11.05
N ALA A 50 -5.72 3.78 -10.35
CA ALA A 50 -6.24 2.42 -10.57
C ALA A 50 -6.86 2.25 -11.97
N LEU A 51 -7.35 3.31 -12.61
CA LEU A 51 -7.88 3.28 -13.98
C LEU A 51 -6.81 3.00 -15.03
N THR A 52 -5.52 3.24 -14.76
CA THR A 52 -4.45 3.03 -15.75
C THR A 52 -4.40 1.61 -16.30
N ASP A 53 -4.84 0.64 -15.50
CA ASP A 53 -4.90 -0.78 -15.86
C ASP A 53 -6.29 -1.42 -15.67
N ASN A 54 -7.29 -0.65 -15.19
CA ASN A 54 -8.66 -1.11 -14.96
C ASN A 54 -9.72 -0.24 -15.64
N PHE A 55 -9.35 0.53 -16.67
CA PHE A 55 -10.25 1.49 -17.32
C PHE A 55 -11.49 0.85 -17.98
N LYS A 56 -11.43 -0.46 -18.29
CA LYS A 56 -12.55 -1.22 -18.85
C LYS A 56 -13.61 -1.64 -17.82
N THR A 57 -13.30 -1.56 -16.53
CA THR A 57 -14.18 -1.99 -15.42
C THR A 57 -14.17 -0.98 -14.27
N PRO A 58 -14.51 0.31 -14.54
CA PRO A 58 -14.39 1.38 -13.55
C PRO A 58 -15.34 1.20 -12.34
N GLU A 59 -16.46 0.49 -12.51
CA GLU A 59 -17.40 0.18 -11.43
C GLU A 59 -16.75 -0.62 -10.30
N LYS A 60 -15.79 -1.51 -10.61
CA LYS A 60 -15.05 -2.27 -9.61
C LYS A 60 -14.18 -1.35 -8.74
N ILE A 61 -13.59 -0.31 -9.33
CA ILE A 61 -12.79 0.67 -8.59
C ILE A 61 -13.66 1.40 -7.59
N SER A 62 -14.81 1.92 -8.03
CA SER A 62 -15.76 2.63 -7.17
C SER A 62 -16.20 1.79 -5.96
N GLN A 63 -16.55 0.52 -6.16
CA GLN A 63 -16.92 -0.40 -5.09
C GLN A 63 -15.76 -0.63 -4.11
N ASN A 64 -14.53 -0.74 -4.61
CA ASN A 64 -13.36 -1.02 -3.81
C ASN A 64 -12.85 0.16 -2.97
N ILE A 65 -13.28 1.40 -3.25
CA ILE A 65 -12.92 2.56 -2.42
C ILE A 65 -13.36 2.36 -0.98
N LEU A 66 -14.63 1.95 -0.78
CA LEU A 66 -15.15 1.70 0.57
C LEU A 66 -14.48 0.48 1.22
N GLU A 67 -14.22 -0.59 0.46
CA GLU A 67 -13.53 -1.79 0.94
C GLU A 67 -12.14 -1.44 1.50
N VAL A 68 -11.34 -0.67 0.73
CA VAL A 68 -10.01 -0.23 1.15
C VAL A 68 -10.07 0.70 2.35
N ALA A 69 -11.02 1.64 2.38
CA ALA A 69 -11.20 2.53 3.53
C ALA A 69 -11.57 1.75 4.80
N MET A 70 -12.48 0.78 4.70
CA MET A 70 -12.82 -0.10 5.83
C MET A 70 -11.62 -0.92 6.30
N ASP A 71 -10.79 -1.41 5.39
CA ASP A 71 -9.57 -2.14 5.74
C ASP A 71 -8.57 -1.24 6.49
N TYR A 72 -8.38 0.02 6.06
CA TYR A 72 -7.53 0.98 6.78
C TYR A 72 -8.00 1.20 8.22
N LEU A 73 -9.27 1.56 8.38
CA LEU A 73 -9.88 1.83 9.68
C LEU A 73 -9.85 0.58 10.59
N SER A 74 -10.08 -0.59 10.00
CA SER A 74 -10.07 -1.86 10.74
C SER A 74 -8.68 -2.26 11.21
N CYS A 75 -7.63 -1.88 10.47
CA CYS A 75 -6.24 -2.09 10.88
C CYS A 75 -5.78 -1.12 11.95
N GLY A 76 -6.54 -0.07 12.26
CA GLY A 76 -6.23 0.88 13.32
C GLY A 76 -5.74 2.25 12.84
N ILE A 77 -5.97 2.59 11.57
CA ILE A 77 -5.84 3.98 11.13
C ILE A 77 -6.96 4.78 11.78
N ASP A 78 -6.56 5.80 12.54
CA ASP A 78 -7.47 6.70 13.26
C ASP A 78 -7.74 7.94 12.39
N PRO A 79 -9.01 8.19 11.98
CA PRO A 79 -9.35 9.34 11.16
C PRO A 79 -9.18 10.69 11.88
N ALA A 80 -9.03 10.69 13.21
CA ALA A 80 -8.67 11.88 13.96
C ALA A 80 -7.19 12.24 13.84
N LEU A 81 -6.33 11.27 13.53
CA LEU A 81 -4.87 11.43 13.40
C LEU A 81 -4.42 11.44 11.94
N SER A 82 -5.14 10.76 11.06
CA SER A 82 -4.79 10.57 9.65
C SER A 82 -5.89 11.08 8.73
N THR A 83 -5.51 11.71 7.64
CA THR A 83 -6.44 12.21 6.62
C THR A 83 -6.55 11.19 5.49
N ILE A 84 -7.69 10.49 5.41
CA ILE A 84 -7.96 9.53 4.32
C ILE A 84 -8.77 10.25 3.24
N PHE A 85 -8.31 10.25 1.98
CA PHE A 85 -8.99 10.96 0.91
C PHE A 85 -9.01 10.19 -0.40
N ILE A 86 -9.95 10.55 -1.29
CA ILE A 86 -10.12 9.96 -2.62
C ILE A 86 -9.44 10.86 -3.65
N GLN A 87 -8.55 10.30 -4.46
CA GLN A 87 -7.73 11.01 -5.43
C GLN A 87 -8.58 11.81 -6.44
N SER A 88 -9.59 11.19 -7.06
CA SER A 88 -10.46 11.83 -8.07
C SER A 88 -11.25 13.02 -7.51
N GLN A 89 -11.43 13.06 -6.20
CA GLN A 89 -12.13 14.14 -5.53
C GLN A 89 -11.23 15.35 -5.22
N VAL A 90 -9.94 15.33 -5.61
CA VAL A 90 -8.98 16.45 -5.46
C VAL A 90 -8.49 16.87 -6.85
N PRO A 91 -9.27 17.71 -7.59
CA PRO A 91 -8.99 18.04 -9.00
C PRO A 91 -7.65 18.74 -9.21
N GLN A 92 -7.09 19.36 -8.17
CA GLN A 92 -5.76 19.99 -8.18
C GLN A 92 -4.65 18.99 -8.55
N ILE A 93 -4.81 17.71 -8.23
CA ILE A 93 -3.85 16.67 -8.59
C ILE A 93 -3.76 16.52 -10.10
N ALA A 94 -4.90 16.55 -10.81
CA ALA A 94 -4.92 16.46 -12.27
C ALA A 94 -4.27 17.69 -12.91
N GLU A 95 -4.52 18.89 -12.38
CA GLU A 95 -3.89 20.12 -12.87
C GLU A 95 -2.37 20.08 -12.65
N LEU A 96 -1.90 19.69 -11.45
CA LEU A 96 -0.48 19.50 -11.17
C LEU A 96 0.15 18.47 -12.10
N THR A 97 -0.54 17.37 -12.39
CA THR A 97 -0.05 16.34 -13.31
C THR A 97 0.27 16.91 -14.69
N ILE A 98 -0.62 17.75 -15.23
CA ILE A 98 -0.40 18.41 -16.53
C ILE A 98 0.75 19.42 -16.45
N ILE A 99 0.82 20.21 -15.41
CA ILE A 99 1.92 21.16 -15.20
C ILE A 99 3.26 20.41 -15.14
N PHE A 100 3.33 19.35 -14.36
CA PHE A 100 4.55 18.54 -14.20
C PHE A 100 4.94 17.76 -15.45
N ALA A 101 3.97 17.39 -16.30
CA ALA A 101 4.25 16.75 -17.57
C ALA A 101 5.12 17.63 -18.50
N ASN A 102 5.07 18.97 -18.33
CA ASN A 102 5.96 19.88 -19.08
C ASN A 102 7.41 19.91 -18.56
N LEU A 103 7.65 19.36 -17.36
CA LEU A 103 8.97 19.33 -16.72
C LEU A 103 9.70 18.00 -16.89
N VAL A 104 9.03 16.98 -17.49
CA VAL A 104 9.57 15.63 -17.61
C VAL A 104 9.56 15.18 -19.07
N THR A 105 10.72 14.79 -19.57
CA THR A 105 10.82 14.28 -20.96
C THR A 105 10.37 12.82 -21.06
N VAL A 106 9.85 12.43 -22.23
CA VAL A 106 9.52 11.03 -22.56
C VAL A 106 10.74 10.11 -22.32
N SER A 107 11.92 10.57 -22.75
CA SER A 107 13.19 9.84 -22.53
C SER A 107 13.49 9.62 -21.03
N ARG A 108 13.16 10.57 -20.15
CA ARG A 108 13.37 10.40 -18.71
C ARG A 108 12.43 9.35 -18.11
N LEU A 109 11.14 9.38 -18.49
CA LEU A 109 10.17 8.36 -18.07
C LEU A 109 10.54 6.97 -18.57
N SER A 110 10.94 6.85 -19.84
CA SER A 110 11.35 5.57 -20.44
C SER A 110 12.56 4.95 -19.75
N ARG A 111 13.38 5.72 -19.05
CA ARG A 111 14.53 5.22 -18.28
C ARG A 111 14.22 4.82 -16.87
N ASN A 112 13.01 5.11 -16.35
CA ASN A 112 12.62 4.69 -15.01
C ASN A 112 12.56 3.15 -14.94
N PRO A 113 13.33 2.49 -14.05
CA PRO A 113 13.43 1.03 -14.01
C PRO A 113 12.08 0.36 -13.70
N THR A 114 11.31 0.92 -12.74
CA THR A 114 10.02 0.37 -12.35
C THR A 114 9.02 0.44 -13.51
N VAL A 115 8.97 1.56 -14.24
CA VAL A 115 8.11 1.70 -15.44
C VAL A 115 8.47 0.66 -16.49
N LYS A 116 9.78 0.44 -16.73
CA LYS A 116 10.23 -0.58 -17.69
C LYS A 116 9.80 -1.99 -17.31
N GLU A 117 9.96 -2.36 -16.04
CA GLU A 117 9.57 -3.68 -15.54
C GLU A 117 8.06 -3.88 -15.64
N GLU A 118 7.27 -2.88 -15.26
CA GLU A 118 5.82 -2.95 -15.32
C GLU A 118 5.30 -3.03 -16.78
N ILE A 119 5.87 -2.28 -17.72
CA ILE A 119 5.52 -2.37 -19.15
C ILE A 119 5.80 -3.79 -19.67
N ARG A 120 6.96 -4.36 -19.34
CA ARG A 120 7.31 -5.73 -19.74
C ARG A 120 6.36 -6.77 -19.13
N GLY A 121 6.05 -6.63 -17.84
CA GLY A 121 5.18 -7.57 -17.12
C GLY A 121 3.73 -7.58 -17.61
N ARG A 122 3.26 -6.48 -18.26
CA ARG A 122 1.88 -6.33 -18.74
C ARG A 122 1.67 -6.67 -20.21
N ASN A 123 2.70 -7.05 -20.94
CA ASN A 123 2.63 -7.42 -22.35
C ASN A 123 1.91 -6.37 -23.24
N PHE A 124 2.11 -5.07 -22.99
CA PHE A 124 1.55 -4.01 -23.84
C PHE A 124 2.13 -3.98 -25.26
N GLY A 125 3.27 -4.65 -25.48
CA GLY A 125 4.01 -4.54 -26.75
C GLY A 125 4.46 -3.09 -27.00
N GLU A 126 4.22 -2.62 -28.23
CA GLU A 126 4.50 -1.22 -28.60
C GLU A 126 3.37 -0.24 -28.26
N SER A 127 2.18 -0.75 -27.89
CA SER A 127 0.98 0.05 -27.64
C SER A 127 0.76 0.34 -26.16
N VAL A 128 1.71 1.02 -25.52
CA VAL A 128 1.58 1.43 -24.13
C VAL A 128 0.59 2.58 -23.99
N PRO A 129 -0.49 2.46 -23.19
CA PRO A 129 -1.41 3.57 -22.97
C PRO A 129 -0.70 4.78 -22.34
N LEU A 130 -0.98 5.99 -22.82
CA LEU A 130 -0.35 7.21 -22.31
C LEU A 130 -0.58 7.39 -20.82
N GLY A 131 -1.80 7.14 -20.33
CA GLY A 131 -2.11 7.22 -18.89
C GLY A 131 -1.27 6.27 -18.04
N PHE A 132 -1.00 5.05 -18.57
CA PHE A 132 -0.07 4.13 -17.91
C PHE A 132 1.37 4.65 -17.95
N PHE A 133 1.82 5.18 -19.08
CA PHE A 133 3.19 5.66 -19.22
C PHE A 133 3.49 6.87 -18.34
N MET A 134 2.52 7.76 -18.12
CA MET A 134 2.68 9.00 -17.35
C MET A 134 2.34 8.87 -15.84
N TYR A 135 1.97 7.68 -15.34
CA TYR A 135 1.58 7.53 -13.94
C TYR A 135 2.64 8.02 -12.92
N PRO A 136 3.98 7.97 -13.18
CA PRO A 136 4.95 8.50 -12.22
C PRO A 136 4.86 10.02 -12.05
N ILE A 137 4.39 10.74 -13.08
CA ILE A 137 4.13 12.19 -13.01
C ILE A 137 2.88 12.43 -12.16
N SER A 138 1.83 11.63 -12.36
CA SER A 138 0.62 11.69 -11.53
C SER A 138 0.92 11.36 -10.07
N GLN A 139 1.75 10.37 -9.80
CA GLN A 139 2.19 10.04 -8.44
C GLN A 139 3.01 11.17 -7.80
N ALA A 140 3.85 11.87 -8.58
CA ALA A 140 4.52 13.07 -8.10
C ALA A 140 3.51 14.19 -7.75
N ALA A 141 2.46 14.34 -8.56
CA ALA A 141 1.38 15.29 -8.28
C ALA A 141 0.60 14.91 -7.00
N ASP A 142 0.35 13.62 -6.74
CA ASP A 142 -0.22 13.16 -5.48
C ASP A 142 0.60 13.65 -4.28
N ILE A 143 1.92 13.39 -4.30
CA ILE A 143 2.86 13.74 -3.23
C ILE A 143 2.93 15.25 -3.02
N LEU A 144 3.06 16.00 -4.10
CA LEU A 144 3.27 17.45 -4.07
C LEU A 144 1.98 18.23 -3.86
N SER A 145 0.80 17.63 -4.12
CA SER A 145 -0.51 18.27 -3.87
C SER A 145 -0.76 18.57 -2.38
N VAL A 146 -0.12 17.83 -1.50
CA VAL A 146 -0.14 18.06 -0.05
C VAL A 146 1.24 18.52 0.46
N ASN A 147 2.20 18.74 -0.45
CA ASN A 147 3.57 19.13 -0.15
C ASN A 147 4.25 18.23 0.89
N ALA A 148 4.07 16.90 0.75
CA ALA A 148 4.64 15.92 1.65
C ALA A 148 6.18 15.93 1.56
N GLY A 149 6.84 16.05 2.72
CA GLY A 149 8.31 16.01 2.82
C GLY A 149 8.87 14.59 2.86
N LEU A 150 8.07 13.64 3.34
CA LEU A 150 8.44 12.22 3.42
C LEU A 150 7.38 11.32 2.81
N VAL A 151 7.81 10.22 2.20
CA VAL A 151 6.92 9.21 1.62
C VAL A 151 7.37 7.83 2.10
N PRO A 152 6.58 7.16 2.97
CA PRO A 152 6.85 5.79 3.42
C PRO A 152 6.70 4.83 2.25
N VAL A 153 7.78 4.16 1.85
CA VAL A 153 7.81 3.28 0.68
C VAL A 153 8.72 2.06 0.87
N GLY A 154 8.44 1.01 0.10
CA GLY A 154 9.39 -0.07 -0.14
C GLY A 154 10.52 0.34 -1.07
N LYS A 155 11.61 -0.42 -1.08
CA LYS A 155 12.80 -0.13 -1.90
C LYS A 155 12.50 -0.06 -3.41
N ASP A 156 11.53 -0.81 -3.88
CA ASP A 156 11.06 -0.84 -5.28
C ASP A 156 10.42 0.48 -5.74
N GLN A 157 9.94 1.30 -4.80
CA GLN A 157 9.28 2.58 -5.08
C GLN A 157 10.24 3.79 -5.03
N ILE A 158 11.49 3.60 -4.62
CA ILE A 158 12.49 4.69 -4.55
C ILE A 158 12.60 5.45 -5.88
N PRO A 159 12.61 4.82 -7.08
CA PRO A 159 12.71 5.53 -8.35
C PRO A 159 11.56 6.53 -8.59
N HIS A 160 10.37 6.27 -8.05
CA HIS A 160 9.23 7.20 -8.17
C HIS A 160 9.38 8.41 -7.24
N ILE A 161 9.93 8.21 -6.04
CA ILE A 161 10.20 9.33 -5.11
C ILE A 161 11.32 10.21 -5.66
N GLU A 162 12.35 9.61 -6.25
CA GLU A 162 13.40 10.38 -6.96
C GLU A 162 12.80 11.19 -8.13
N GLN A 163 11.88 10.62 -8.90
CA GLN A 163 11.18 11.34 -9.97
C GLN A 163 10.37 12.52 -9.41
N ALA A 164 9.64 12.34 -8.32
CA ALA A 164 8.89 13.41 -7.66
C ALA A 164 9.83 14.51 -7.13
N ARG A 165 10.98 14.14 -6.58
CA ARG A 165 12.01 15.07 -6.12
C ARG A 165 12.62 15.86 -7.27
N GLU A 166 12.93 15.22 -8.39
CA GLU A 166 13.41 15.90 -9.60
C GLU A 166 12.40 16.92 -10.14
N ILE A 167 11.10 16.57 -10.15
CA ILE A 167 10.03 17.45 -10.58
C ILE A 167 9.93 18.66 -9.65
N ALA A 168 9.92 18.46 -8.33
CA ALA A 168 9.88 19.53 -7.34
C ALA A 168 11.07 20.49 -7.51
N ARG A 169 12.28 19.95 -7.69
CA ARG A 169 13.49 20.72 -7.92
C ARG A 169 13.43 21.51 -9.22
N SER A 170 13.03 20.88 -10.31
CA SER A 170 12.89 21.53 -11.61
C SER A 170 11.90 22.69 -11.54
N PHE A 171 10.73 22.46 -10.93
CA PHE A 171 9.74 23.52 -10.74
C PHE A 171 10.31 24.69 -9.94
N ASN A 172 10.91 24.39 -8.77
CA ASN A 172 11.48 25.42 -7.90
C ASN A 172 12.61 26.22 -8.57
N THR A 173 13.40 25.57 -9.42
CA THR A 173 14.48 26.25 -10.16
C THR A 173 13.95 27.21 -11.22
N ILE A 174 12.87 26.84 -11.90
CA ILE A 174 12.32 27.63 -13.03
C ILE A 174 11.42 28.77 -12.52
N TYR A 175 10.55 28.46 -11.55
CA TYR A 175 9.45 29.36 -11.16
C TYR A 175 9.60 29.96 -9.75
N GLY A 176 10.55 29.49 -8.95
CA GLY A 176 10.70 29.88 -7.55
C GLY A 176 10.22 28.81 -6.58
N LYS A 177 10.64 28.94 -5.32
CA LYS A 177 10.44 27.91 -4.30
C LYS A 177 8.96 27.79 -3.89
N VAL A 178 8.32 26.67 -4.24
CA VAL A 178 6.95 26.29 -3.85
C VAL A 178 6.95 24.92 -3.13
N PHE A 179 7.64 23.93 -3.70
CA PHE A 179 7.58 22.55 -3.23
C PHE A 179 8.73 22.17 -2.30
N ASN A 180 8.44 21.35 -1.30
CA ASN A 180 9.44 20.55 -0.62
C ASN A 180 9.97 19.46 -1.57
N GLU A 181 11.25 19.12 -1.47
CA GLU A 181 11.82 17.99 -2.17
C GLU A 181 11.52 16.71 -1.36
N PRO A 182 10.61 15.81 -1.82
CA PRO A 182 10.22 14.67 -1.03
C PRO A 182 11.35 13.65 -0.88
N LYS A 183 11.40 12.97 0.26
CA LYS A 183 12.36 11.90 0.56
C LYS A 183 11.64 10.59 0.80
N ALA A 184 12.24 9.49 0.37
CA ALA A 184 11.75 8.17 0.70
C ALA A 184 12.03 7.86 2.19
N LEU A 185 10.99 7.48 2.93
CA LEU A 185 11.12 6.88 4.26
C LEU A 185 11.09 5.35 4.06
N VAL A 186 12.27 4.78 3.87
CA VAL A 186 12.42 3.35 3.61
C VAL A 186 12.38 2.60 4.93
N GLY A 187 11.32 1.82 5.15
CA GLY A 187 11.26 0.88 6.26
C GLY A 187 11.84 -0.48 5.88
N ASP A 188 12.33 -1.22 6.87
CA ASP A 188 12.59 -2.66 6.71
C ASP A 188 11.26 -3.41 6.64
N VAL A 189 10.65 -3.34 5.47
CA VAL A 189 9.35 -3.95 5.22
C VAL A 189 9.58 -5.24 4.44
N PRO A 190 9.48 -6.41 5.08
CA PRO A 190 9.56 -7.67 4.37
C PRO A 190 8.37 -7.80 3.42
N SER A 191 8.62 -8.17 2.16
CA SER A 191 7.53 -8.59 1.29
C SER A 191 7.07 -9.99 1.72
N LEU A 192 5.78 -10.12 2.01
CA LEU A 192 5.21 -11.41 2.36
C LEU A 192 5.04 -12.26 1.09
N VAL A 193 5.60 -13.47 1.11
CA VAL A 193 5.41 -14.45 0.04
C VAL A 193 3.95 -14.89 -0.03
N GLY A 194 3.48 -15.32 -1.19
CA GLY A 194 2.15 -15.87 -1.36
C GLY A 194 1.96 -17.20 -0.63
N THR A 195 0.72 -17.63 -0.47
CA THR A 195 0.39 -18.92 0.16
C THR A 195 0.93 -20.12 -0.63
N ASP A 196 1.21 -19.94 -1.92
CA ASP A 196 1.84 -20.90 -2.82
C ASP A 196 3.35 -21.07 -2.61
N GLY A 197 3.99 -20.16 -1.87
CA GLY A 197 5.43 -20.15 -1.60
C GLY A 197 6.31 -19.69 -2.75
N GLY A 198 5.73 -19.28 -3.86
CA GLY A 198 6.45 -18.84 -5.05
C GLY A 198 6.68 -17.33 -5.07
N ALA A 199 5.75 -16.61 -5.65
CA ALA A 199 5.83 -15.16 -5.81
C ALA A 199 5.36 -14.39 -4.56
N LYS A 200 5.58 -13.08 -4.56
CA LYS A 200 4.97 -12.16 -3.60
C LYS A 200 3.44 -12.34 -3.58
N MET A 201 2.85 -12.22 -2.41
CA MET A 201 1.39 -12.25 -2.24
C MET A 201 0.71 -11.25 -3.18
N SER A 202 -0.21 -11.74 -4.01
CA SER A 202 -0.89 -10.94 -5.04
C SER A 202 -2.33 -11.41 -5.27
N LYS A 203 -3.24 -10.43 -5.42
CA LYS A 203 -4.66 -10.69 -5.73
C LYS A 203 -4.84 -11.42 -7.06
N SER A 204 -4.06 -11.03 -8.08
CA SER A 204 -4.14 -11.62 -9.43
C SER A 204 -3.69 -13.08 -9.48
N LEU A 205 -2.84 -13.51 -8.57
CA LEU A 205 -2.38 -14.90 -8.46
C LEU A 205 -3.29 -15.75 -7.56
N GLY A 206 -4.25 -15.14 -6.86
CA GLY A 206 -5.13 -15.87 -5.93
C GLY A 206 -4.44 -16.46 -4.70
N ASN A 207 -3.18 -16.07 -4.43
CA ASN A 207 -2.34 -16.58 -3.36
C ASN A 207 -2.37 -15.71 -2.10
N CYS A 208 -3.54 -15.08 -1.80
CA CYS A 208 -3.67 -14.13 -0.69
C CYS A 208 -4.60 -14.64 0.42
N ILE A 209 -4.27 -14.27 1.67
CA ILE A 209 -5.19 -14.23 2.79
C ILE A 209 -5.61 -12.77 2.99
N TYR A 210 -6.92 -12.47 2.82
CA TYR A 210 -7.46 -11.13 3.00
C TYR A 210 -7.63 -10.79 4.47
N LEU A 211 -7.56 -9.50 4.81
CA LEU A 211 -7.79 -9.03 6.18
C LEU A 211 -9.23 -9.28 6.65
N SER A 212 -10.15 -9.40 5.70
CA SER A 212 -11.57 -9.66 5.93
C SER A 212 -11.97 -11.13 5.78
N ASP A 213 -11.02 -12.05 5.50
CA ASP A 213 -11.34 -13.47 5.41
C ASP A 213 -11.92 -13.99 6.74
N SER A 214 -12.96 -14.81 6.66
CA SER A 214 -13.50 -15.53 7.83
C SER A 214 -12.50 -16.54 8.40
N ALA A 215 -12.75 -17.00 9.61
CA ALA A 215 -11.88 -17.98 10.27
C ALA A 215 -11.73 -19.27 9.44
N ASP A 216 -12.84 -19.72 8.82
CA ASP A 216 -12.86 -20.93 7.99
C ASP A 216 -12.12 -20.72 6.66
N GLU A 217 -12.26 -19.52 6.03
CA GLU A 217 -11.51 -19.18 4.81
C GLU A 217 -10.00 -19.12 5.09
N VAL A 218 -9.59 -18.51 6.20
CA VAL A 218 -8.19 -18.51 6.64
C VAL A 218 -7.68 -19.94 6.80
N ARG A 219 -8.41 -20.77 7.56
CA ARG A 219 -8.06 -22.17 7.75
C ARG A 219 -7.91 -22.91 6.42
N LYS A 220 -8.90 -22.78 5.53
CA LYS A 220 -8.87 -23.39 4.19
C LYS A 220 -7.64 -22.96 3.39
N LYS A 221 -7.33 -21.64 3.37
CA LYS A 221 -6.17 -21.10 2.65
C LYS A 221 -4.86 -21.57 3.25
N VAL A 222 -4.74 -21.63 4.58
CA VAL A 222 -3.53 -22.12 5.27
C VAL A 222 -3.31 -23.62 4.99
N PHE A 223 -4.35 -24.43 4.99
CA PHE A 223 -4.23 -25.86 4.64
C PHE A 223 -3.82 -26.06 3.17
N GLY A 224 -4.23 -25.15 2.28
CA GLY A 224 -3.80 -25.11 0.88
C GLY A 224 -2.41 -24.51 0.63
N MET A 225 -1.70 -24.03 1.67
CA MET A 225 -0.35 -23.50 1.52
C MET A 225 0.64 -24.58 1.08
N TYR A 226 1.76 -24.09 0.56
CA TYR A 226 2.92 -24.92 0.20
C TYR A 226 3.19 -26.01 1.23
N THR A 227 3.49 -27.19 0.75
CA THR A 227 3.99 -28.34 1.54
C THR A 227 5.32 -28.75 0.92
N ASP A 228 6.33 -29.04 1.75
CA ASP A 228 7.66 -29.44 1.27
C ASP A 228 7.53 -30.75 0.46
N PRO A 229 7.82 -30.74 -0.85
CA PRO A 229 7.67 -31.92 -1.71
C PRO A 229 8.60 -33.07 -1.35
N LYS A 230 9.62 -32.84 -0.54
CA LYS A 230 10.53 -33.87 -0.03
C LYS A 230 9.90 -34.68 1.12
N ARG A 231 8.82 -34.18 1.70
CA ARG A 231 8.10 -34.86 2.79
C ARG A 231 6.96 -35.71 2.22
N ILE A 232 7.22 -36.96 1.97
CA ILE A 232 6.23 -37.95 1.52
C ILE A 232 5.45 -38.49 2.72
N HIS A 233 6.13 -38.66 3.85
CA HIS A 233 5.53 -39.13 5.10
C HIS A 233 5.64 -38.10 6.20
N PRO A 234 4.71 -38.06 7.18
CA PRO A 234 4.74 -37.11 8.31
C PRO A 234 6.01 -37.18 9.16
N LYS A 235 6.73 -38.31 9.10
CA LYS A 235 7.98 -38.54 9.82
C LYS A 235 9.23 -38.15 9.04
N ASP A 236 9.11 -37.71 7.79
CA ASP A 236 10.25 -37.28 6.99
C ASP A 236 10.73 -35.90 7.51
N PRO A 237 12.04 -35.70 7.64
CA PRO A 237 12.61 -34.40 7.93
C PRO A 237 12.19 -33.37 6.88
N GLY A 238 11.89 -32.14 7.31
CA GLY A 238 11.46 -31.07 6.43
C GLY A 238 12.39 -29.86 6.44
N THR A 239 12.25 -29.02 5.42
CA THR A 239 13.02 -27.78 5.26
C THR A 239 12.21 -26.61 5.82
N VAL A 240 12.78 -25.91 6.80
CA VAL A 240 12.21 -24.71 7.42
C VAL A 240 12.58 -23.44 6.65
N SER A 241 13.85 -23.37 6.20
CA SER A 241 14.36 -22.21 5.48
C SER A 241 13.61 -22.01 4.16
N GLY A 242 13.05 -20.81 3.96
CA GLY A 242 12.25 -20.47 2.78
C GLY A 242 10.86 -21.09 2.72
N ASN A 243 10.46 -21.88 3.72
CA ASN A 243 9.12 -22.46 3.78
C ASN A 243 8.10 -21.38 4.19
N PRO A 244 7.10 -21.06 3.34
CA PRO A 244 6.14 -19.99 3.61
C PRO A 244 5.34 -20.20 4.90
N VAL A 245 5.04 -21.43 5.27
CA VAL A 245 4.30 -21.75 6.51
C VAL A 245 5.07 -21.25 7.73
N PHE A 246 6.39 -21.43 7.78
CA PHE A 246 7.21 -20.94 8.88
C PHE A 246 7.48 -19.43 8.79
N ILE A 247 7.57 -18.86 7.60
CA ILE A 247 7.64 -17.39 7.42
C ILE A 247 6.40 -16.72 8.03
N TYR A 248 5.21 -17.29 7.81
CA TYR A 248 3.96 -16.78 8.40
C TYR A 248 3.90 -17.00 9.91
N HIS A 249 4.39 -18.14 10.42
CA HIS A 249 4.53 -18.36 11.86
C HIS A 249 5.42 -17.30 12.50
N ASP A 250 6.56 -16.99 11.90
CA ASP A 250 7.48 -15.97 12.42
C ASP A 250 6.84 -14.58 12.52
N ILE A 251 5.91 -14.26 11.60
CA ILE A 251 5.26 -12.96 11.54
C ILE A 251 4.02 -12.90 12.45
N PHE A 252 3.14 -13.90 12.36
CA PHE A 252 1.79 -13.85 12.94
C PHE A 252 1.61 -14.64 14.23
N ASN A 253 2.45 -15.63 14.51
CA ASN A 253 2.37 -16.39 15.76
C ASN A 253 3.11 -15.64 16.88
N SER A 254 2.36 -15.18 17.87
CA SER A 254 2.89 -14.46 19.04
C SER A 254 3.69 -15.37 19.98
N ASN A 255 3.41 -16.69 20.01
CA ASN A 255 4.11 -17.67 20.82
C ASN A 255 5.41 -18.13 20.16
N LYS A 256 6.48 -17.35 20.35
CA LYS A 256 7.78 -17.63 19.72
C LYS A 256 8.40 -18.95 20.19
N ALA A 257 8.15 -19.37 21.42
CA ALA A 257 8.63 -20.66 21.92
C ALA A 257 7.97 -21.85 21.18
N GLU A 258 6.67 -21.75 20.90
CA GLU A 258 5.96 -22.75 20.08
C GLU A 258 6.51 -22.78 18.64
N VAL A 259 6.78 -21.63 18.05
CA VAL A 259 7.34 -21.55 16.69
C VAL A 259 8.70 -22.25 16.60
N GLU A 260 9.58 -22.02 17.56
CA GLU A 260 10.90 -22.65 17.57
C GLU A 260 10.78 -24.18 17.83
N ASP A 261 9.90 -24.63 18.72
CA ASP A 261 9.63 -26.07 18.92
C ASP A 261 9.12 -26.72 17.62
N LEU A 262 8.17 -26.08 16.94
CA LEU A 262 7.65 -26.56 15.65
C LEU A 262 8.75 -26.68 14.60
N LYS A 263 9.64 -25.67 14.50
CA LYS A 263 10.77 -25.69 13.56
C LYS A 263 11.72 -26.85 13.83
N GLU A 264 12.09 -27.08 15.10
CA GLU A 264 12.99 -28.18 15.48
C GLU A 264 12.36 -29.56 15.24
N ARG A 265 11.09 -29.72 15.60
CA ARG A 265 10.35 -30.95 15.35
C ARG A 265 10.14 -31.21 13.85
N TYR A 266 9.96 -30.15 13.05
CA TYR A 266 9.81 -30.26 11.60
C TYR A 266 11.10 -30.71 10.91
N LYS A 267 12.24 -30.14 11.29
CA LYS A 267 13.57 -30.54 10.80
C LYS A 267 13.92 -31.99 11.11
N THR A 268 13.39 -32.53 12.19
CA THR A 268 13.68 -33.89 12.68
C THR A 268 12.56 -34.90 12.37
N GLY A 269 11.52 -34.51 11.60
CA GLY A 269 10.40 -35.39 11.27
C GLY A 269 9.51 -35.77 12.46
N ARG A 270 9.47 -34.94 13.50
CA ARG A 270 8.67 -35.18 14.70
C ARG A 270 7.33 -34.44 14.76
N VAL A 271 7.01 -33.69 13.70
CA VAL A 271 5.73 -33.01 13.53
C VAL A 271 5.26 -33.10 12.08
N GLY A 272 3.96 -33.32 11.87
CA GLY A 272 3.35 -33.34 10.55
C GLY A 272 2.93 -31.95 10.08
N ASP A 273 2.77 -31.77 8.74
CA ASP A 273 2.31 -30.51 8.13
C ASP A 273 0.92 -30.08 8.63
N VAL A 274 0.05 -31.05 8.93
CA VAL A 274 -1.29 -30.78 9.45
C VAL A 274 -1.24 -30.04 10.77
N GLU A 275 -0.42 -30.50 11.73
CA GLU A 275 -0.27 -29.83 13.04
C GLU A 275 0.33 -28.42 12.89
N VAL A 276 1.37 -28.29 12.04
CA VAL A 276 2.02 -26.98 11.81
C VAL A 276 1.03 -25.99 11.19
N LYS A 277 0.25 -26.44 10.18
CA LYS A 277 -0.74 -25.60 9.50
C LYS A 277 -1.94 -25.26 10.41
N GLU A 278 -2.38 -26.19 11.27
CA GLU A 278 -3.45 -25.92 12.24
C GLU A 278 -3.05 -24.81 13.21
N LYS A 279 -1.85 -24.91 13.79
CA LYS A 279 -1.31 -23.87 14.67
C LYS A 279 -1.12 -22.53 13.96
N LEU A 280 -0.71 -22.53 12.70
CA LEU A 280 -0.63 -21.31 11.89
C LEU A 280 -2.02 -20.71 11.67
N ALA A 281 -3.02 -21.52 11.33
CA ALA A 281 -4.38 -21.04 11.12
C ALA A 281 -4.97 -20.39 12.38
N LEU A 282 -4.70 -20.97 13.56
CA LEU A 282 -5.07 -20.39 14.85
C LEU A 282 -4.38 -19.05 15.07
N ALA A 283 -3.07 -18.97 14.89
CA ALA A 283 -2.30 -17.75 15.10
C ALA A 283 -2.74 -16.61 14.15
N ILE A 284 -2.98 -16.90 12.86
CA ILE A 284 -3.49 -15.90 11.92
C ILE A 284 -4.92 -15.47 12.31
N ASN A 285 -5.76 -16.38 12.77
CA ASN A 285 -7.11 -16.06 13.22
C ASN A 285 -7.11 -15.18 14.47
N GLU A 286 -6.24 -15.45 15.45
CA GLU A 286 -6.04 -14.58 16.62
C GLU A 286 -5.60 -13.17 16.21
N PHE A 287 -4.66 -13.08 15.28
CA PHE A 287 -4.21 -11.81 14.74
C PHE A 287 -5.34 -11.04 14.02
N LEU A 288 -6.15 -11.72 13.22
CA LEU A 288 -7.23 -11.10 12.43
C LEU A 288 -8.50 -10.80 13.25
N ASN A 289 -8.73 -11.46 14.38
CA ASN A 289 -9.95 -11.26 15.18
C ASN A 289 -10.22 -9.79 15.51
N PRO A 290 -9.30 -9.01 16.10
CA PRO A 290 -9.56 -7.61 16.42
C PRO A 290 -9.76 -6.74 15.16
N ILE A 291 -9.18 -7.12 14.02
CA ILE A 291 -9.38 -6.42 12.74
C ILE A 291 -10.80 -6.69 12.24
N ARG A 292 -11.25 -7.94 12.27
CA ARG A 292 -12.62 -8.35 11.87
C ARG A 292 -13.69 -7.72 12.74
N GLU A 293 -13.48 -7.63 14.05
CA GLU A 293 -14.40 -6.97 14.97
C GLU A 293 -14.57 -5.47 14.65
N ARG A 294 -13.45 -4.77 14.41
CA ARG A 294 -13.51 -3.36 13.98
C ARG A 294 -14.19 -3.23 12.62
N ARG A 295 -13.85 -4.10 11.65
CA ARG A 295 -14.44 -4.09 10.32
C ARG A 295 -15.95 -4.30 10.36
N SER A 296 -16.44 -5.24 11.16
CA SER A 296 -17.88 -5.49 11.32
C SER A 296 -18.66 -4.25 11.78
N ARG A 297 -18.04 -3.37 12.58
CA ARG A 297 -18.67 -2.10 12.99
C ARG A 297 -18.83 -1.14 11.80
N TYR A 298 -17.82 -1.06 10.93
CA TYR A 298 -17.87 -0.21 9.74
C TYR A 298 -18.80 -0.77 8.66
N GLU A 299 -18.85 -2.09 8.48
CA GLU A 299 -19.81 -2.76 7.58
C GLU A 299 -21.27 -2.52 7.99
N LYS A 300 -21.54 -2.47 9.29
CA LYS A 300 -22.86 -2.11 9.82
C LYS A 300 -23.20 -0.63 9.68
N ASN A 301 -22.21 0.22 9.53
CA ASN A 301 -22.36 1.67 9.39
C ASN A 301 -21.51 2.25 8.25
N PRO A 302 -21.80 1.93 6.98
CA PRO A 302 -21.02 2.41 5.85
C PRO A 302 -21.13 3.92 5.62
N SER A 303 -22.15 4.59 6.18
CA SER A 303 -22.29 6.05 6.15
C SER A 303 -21.14 6.73 6.90
N LEU A 304 -20.75 6.20 8.06
CA LEU A 304 -19.61 6.71 8.83
C LEU A 304 -18.31 6.67 7.99
N VAL A 305 -18.07 5.58 7.24
CA VAL A 305 -16.89 5.47 6.38
C VAL A 305 -16.93 6.53 5.27
N ARG A 306 -18.10 6.77 4.68
CA ARG A 306 -18.27 7.85 3.68
C ARG A 306 -18.02 9.23 4.27
N GLU A 307 -18.52 9.51 5.46
CA GLU A 307 -18.29 10.78 6.17
C GLU A 307 -16.79 11.02 6.42
N ILE A 308 -16.05 10.00 6.87
CA ILE A 308 -14.60 10.06 7.06
C ILE A 308 -13.91 10.39 5.73
N LEU A 309 -14.29 9.74 4.63
CA LEU A 309 -13.70 10.00 3.31
C LEU A 309 -14.03 11.41 2.80
N VAL A 310 -15.26 11.88 2.99
CA VAL A 310 -15.68 13.24 2.61
C VAL A 310 -14.89 14.29 3.38
N GLU A 311 -14.76 14.12 4.70
CA GLU A 311 -14.05 15.09 5.53
C GLU A 311 -12.54 15.09 5.22
N GLY A 312 -11.92 13.91 5.09
CA GLY A 312 -10.51 13.83 4.70
C GLY A 312 -10.25 14.42 3.31
N THR A 313 -11.16 14.20 2.37
CA THR A 313 -11.09 14.81 1.03
C THR A 313 -11.27 16.32 1.09
N ARG A 314 -12.19 16.83 1.91
CA ARG A 314 -12.39 18.26 2.11
C ARG A 314 -11.13 18.93 2.66
N ARG A 315 -10.48 18.32 3.66
CA ARG A 315 -9.21 18.78 4.21
C ARG A 315 -8.12 18.80 3.14
N THR A 316 -7.97 17.70 2.39
CA THR A 316 -6.94 17.59 1.34
C THR A 316 -7.18 18.62 0.22
N ARG A 317 -8.43 18.86 -0.19
CA ARG A 317 -8.77 19.90 -1.18
C ARG A 317 -8.34 21.29 -0.74
N LYS A 318 -8.50 21.62 0.55
CA LYS A 318 -8.08 22.91 1.09
C LYS A 318 -6.57 23.07 0.93
N GLU A 319 -5.78 22.09 1.37
CA GLU A 319 -4.33 22.09 1.25
C GLU A 319 -3.88 22.17 -0.22
N ALA A 320 -4.44 21.32 -1.08
CA ALA A 320 -4.10 21.30 -2.50
C ALA A 320 -4.47 22.61 -3.21
N LYS A 321 -5.55 23.28 -2.80
CA LYS A 321 -5.93 24.61 -3.33
C LYS A 321 -4.91 25.68 -2.95
N GLU A 322 -4.41 25.68 -1.72
CA GLU A 322 -3.40 26.62 -1.26
C GLU A 322 -2.10 26.42 -2.04
N ILE A 323 -1.68 25.19 -2.25
CA ILE A 323 -0.50 24.84 -3.07
C ILE A 323 -0.70 25.29 -4.53
N MET A 324 -1.86 24.99 -5.12
CA MET A 324 -2.15 25.42 -6.49
C MET A 324 -2.16 26.94 -6.65
N ASN A 325 -2.63 27.68 -5.65
CA ASN A 325 -2.54 29.14 -5.68
C ASN A 325 -1.07 29.61 -5.71
N ALA A 326 -0.20 29.02 -4.88
CA ALA A 326 1.22 29.31 -4.89
C ALA A 326 1.90 28.92 -6.23
N VAL A 327 1.52 27.78 -6.82
CA VAL A 327 1.99 27.33 -8.12
C VAL A 327 1.61 28.32 -9.22
N ARG A 328 0.34 28.72 -9.30
CA ARG A 328 -0.15 29.68 -10.31
C ARG A 328 0.47 31.05 -10.16
N GLU A 329 0.71 31.49 -8.92
CA GLU A 329 1.41 32.76 -8.64
C GLU A 329 2.86 32.69 -9.11
N ALA A 330 3.61 31.63 -8.77
CA ALA A 330 4.99 31.44 -9.20
C ALA A 330 5.11 31.38 -10.73
N MET A 331 4.16 30.71 -11.41
CA MET A 331 4.10 30.62 -12.86
C MET A 331 3.52 31.88 -13.56
N LYS A 332 3.04 32.87 -12.80
CA LYS A 332 2.40 34.10 -13.30
C LYS A 332 1.13 33.86 -14.16
N ILE A 333 0.37 32.82 -13.81
CA ILE A 333 -0.91 32.45 -14.47
C ILE A 333 -2.11 32.58 -13.52
N ARG A 334 -1.98 33.42 -12.51
CA ARG A 334 -3.06 33.76 -11.59
C ARG A 334 -3.82 34.98 -12.15
N TYR A 335 -5.07 34.74 -12.54
CA TYR A 335 -5.99 35.76 -13.06
C TYR A 335 -7.03 36.13 -12.02
#